data_36c2c3a77c8526f8f45f00e1b44c1c92
#
_entry.id   36c2c3a77c8526f8f45f00e1b44c1c92
#
_cell.length_a   1.000
_cell.length_b   1.000
_cell.length_c   1.000
_cell.angle_alpha   90.00
_cell.angle_beta   90.00
_cell.angle_gamma   90.00
#
_symmetry.space_group_name_H-M   'P 1'
#
loop_
_entity.id
_entity.type
_entity.pdbx_description
1 polymer ?
#
loop_
_entity_poly.entity_id
_entity_poly.type
_entity_poly.pdbx_seq_one_letter_code
_entity_poly.pdbx_strand_id
1 'polypeptide(L)'
;SRGLGDVYKRQMEHTLRQAKECGGLHTLSKDKLHALVRASIEEYIDRVLPDLCEKSARFRYLFNRLCAAVERIMDEVSEELQSSDFEPLAFELAFGADGQLPAITIREENGTARVVGKVDRVDGWLHDGKLYLRVVDYKTGKKSFDLAELRYGLGLQMLLYLFTLKEEGQVLFGGHEIVPAGVLYTPAREPMLRCARDTEPEKIEKALKKELRRSGMVLEDPAVLQAMEHSALESPCYLPIAVKRDGAVTGSLASAEQLGKLSKYVDHILHEITQEVFAGNIDADPYARTPQQSACTYCEFASACHFENGCGSDRMEYIKATKNDEFWQYIDEVNGEGAHENG
;
A
#
# COMPACT_ATOMS: atom_id res chain seq x y z
N SER A 1 13.42 5.24 14.63
CA SER A 1 12.50 5.77 13.60
C SER A 1 11.37 4.81 13.23
N ARG A 2 11.53 3.49 13.34
CA ARG A 2 10.43 2.51 13.12
C ARG A 2 9.27 2.75 14.11
N GLY A 3 9.53 3.02 15.38
CA GLY A 3 8.49 3.22 16.39
C GLY A 3 7.57 4.43 16.17
N LEU A 4 8.06 5.52 15.57
CA LEU A 4 7.22 6.69 15.30
C LEU A 4 6.23 6.46 14.14
N GLY A 5 6.66 5.71 13.12
CA GLY A 5 5.79 5.33 12.00
C GLY A 5 4.61 4.46 12.43
N ASP A 6 4.85 3.52 13.34
CA ASP A 6 3.81 2.66 13.90
C ASP A 6 2.82 3.46 14.75
N VAL A 7 3.29 4.50 15.46
CA VAL A 7 2.42 5.42 16.19
C VAL A 7 1.51 6.18 15.23
N TYR A 8 2.04 6.75 14.13
CA TYR A 8 1.22 7.44 13.12
C TYR A 8 0.11 6.53 12.58
N LYS A 9 0.46 5.32 12.14
CA LYS A 9 -0.50 4.36 11.58
C LYS A 9 -1.62 4.04 12.55
N ARG A 10 -1.28 3.70 13.81
CA ARG A 10 -2.27 3.36 14.85
C ARG A 10 -3.20 4.53 15.16
N GLN A 11 -2.66 5.76 15.22
CA GLN A 11 -3.48 6.93 15.51
C GLN A 11 -4.43 7.25 14.36
N MET A 12 -3.98 7.13 13.14
CA MET A 12 -4.83 7.29 11.94
C MET A 12 -5.95 6.26 11.92
N GLU A 13 -5.63 4.99 12.14
CA GLU A 13 -6.62 3.92 12.20
C GLU A 13 -7.67 4.16 13.29
N HIS A 14 -7.22 4.44 14.52
CA HIS A 14 -8.13 4.69 15.64
C HIS A 14 -9.05 5.88 15.35
N THR A 15 -8.52 6.96 14.82
CA THR A 15 -9.30 8.14 14.41
C THR A 15 -10.31 7.79 13.31
N LEU A 16 -9.92 7.01 12.31
CA LEU A 16 -10.82 6.60 11.22
C LEU A 16 -11.95 5.67 11.70
N ARG A 17 -11.66 4.77 12.65
CA ARG A 17 -12.70 3.95 13.31
C ARG A 17 -13.70 4.81 14.06
N GLN A 18 -13.23 5.72 14.89
CA GLN A 18 -14.10 6.65 15.62
C GLN A 18 -14.91 7.54 14.66
N ALA A 19 -14.29 8.03 13.59
CA ALA A 19 -14.99 8.78 12.56
C ALA A 19 -16.11 7.98 11.90
N LYS A 20 -15.87 6.69 11.61
CA LYS A 20 -16.88 5.79 11.06
C LYS A 20 -18.06 5.59 12.03
N GLU A 21 -17.80 5.41 13.33
CA GLU A 21 -18.82 5.30 14.37
C GLU A 21 -19.64 6.60 14.53
N CYS A 22 -19.05 7.75 14.26
CA CYS A 22 -19.71 9.06 14.26
C CYS A 22 -20.50 9.39 12.97
N GLY A 23 -20.70 8.43 12.08
CA GLY A 23 -21.46 8.61 10.83
C GLY A 23 -20.60 8.79 9.58
N GLY A 24 -19.29 8.56 9.68
CA GLY A 24 -18.34 8.62 8.58
C GLY A 24 -17.68 9.99 8.39
N LEU A 25 -16.58 9.98 7.64
CA LEU A 25 -15.80 11.20 7.37
C LEU A 25 -16.57 12.27 6.60
N HIS A 26 -17.56 11.88 5.80
CA HIS A 26 -18.42 12.81 5.04
C HIS A 26 -19.26 13.75 5.93
N THR A 27 -19.52 13.37 7.19
CA THR A 27 -20.36 14.11 8.12
C THR A 27 -19.54 14.93 9.14
N LEU A 28 -18.24 14.67 9.24
CA LEU A 28 -17.38 15.31 10.24
C LEU A 28 -16.81 16.63 9.72
N SER A 29 -16.94 17.69 10.54
CA SER A 29 -16.19 18.91 10.29
C SER A 29 -14.70 18.72 10.61
N LYS A 30 -13.86 19.55 10.00
CA LYS A 30 -12.41 19.54 10.23
C LYS A 30 -12.05 19.68 11.72
N ASP A 31 -12.73 20.56 12.45
CA ASP A 31 -12.49 20.76 13.89
C ASP A 31 -12.82 19.48 14.71
N LYS A 32 -13.91 18.79 14.37
CA LYS A 32 -14.27 17.53 15.03
C LYS A 32 -13.25 16.43 14.70
N LEU A 33 -12.78 16.35 13.46
CA LEU A 33 -11.76 15.40 13.05
C LEU A 33 -10.44 15.64 13.83
N HIS A 34 -10.00 16.90 13.96
CA HIS A 34 -8.82 17.26 14.74
C HIS A 34 -8.99 16.95 16.23
N ALA A 35 -10.19 17.17 16.78
CA ALA A 35 -10.49 16.81 18.17
C ALA A 35 -10.37 15.29 18.40
N LEU A 36 -10.86 14.46 17.47
CA LEU A 36 -10.69 13.00 17.50
C LEU A 36 -9.23 12.59 17.43
N VAL A 37 -8.43 13.19 16.54
CA VAL A 37 -6.98 12.95 16.44
C VAL A 37 -6.30 13.22 17.78
N ARG A 38 -6.54 14.36 18.39
CA ARG A 38 -5.93 14.76 19.66
C ARG A 38 -6.31 13.81 20.79
N ALA A 39 -7.59 13.50 20.92
CA ALA A 39 -8.10 12.55 21.92
C ALA A 39 -7.45 11.17 21.76
N SER A 40 -7.35 10.67 20.53
CA SER A 40 -6.70 9.41 20.21
C SER A 40 -5.23 9.38 20.62
N ILE A 41 -4.48 10.46 20.35
CA ILE A 41 -3.06 10.56 20.71
C ILE A 41 -2.89 10.69 22.23
N GLU A 42 -3.75 11.44 22.91
CA GLU A 42 -3.74 11.57 24.37
C GLU A 42 -3.99 10.22 25.03
N GLU A 43 -5.01 9.48 24.62
CA GLU A 43 -5.31 8.13 25.11
C GLU A 43 -4.12 7.17 24.91
N TYR A 44 -3.48 7.21 23.74
CA TYR A 44 -2.30 6.41 23.48
C TYR A 44 -1.15 6.73 24.43
N ILE A 45 -0.88 8.01 24.66
CA ILE A 45 0.20 8.45 25.53
C ILE A 45 -0.06 8.06 26.99
N ASP A 46 -1.27 8.25 27.47
CA ASP A 46 -1.64 7.91 28.84
C ASP A 46 -1.53 6.40 29.09
N ARG A 47 -1.82 5.58 28.08
CA ARG A 47 -1.67 4.12 28.15
C ARG A 47 -0.21 3.64 28.10
N VAL A 48 0.62 4.24 27.23
CA VAL A 48 1.98 3.75 26.95
C VAL A 48 3.02 4.40 27.83
N LEU A 49 2.76 5.62 28.29
CA LEU A 49 3.68 6.46 29.05
C LEU A 49 2.98 7.18 30.22
N PRO A 50 2.37 6.45 31.16
CA PRO A 50 1.54 7.04 32.22
C PRO A 50 2.30 8.03 33.12
N ASP A 51 3.60 7.81 33.33
CA ASP A 51 4.44 8.67 34.21
C ASP A 51 5.03 9.90 33.49
N LEU A 52 4.83 10.01 32.18
CA LEU A 52 5.32 11.15 31.39
C LEU A 52 4.44 12.40 31.51
N CYS A 53 3.42 12.36 32.35
CA CYS A 53 2.42 13.42 32.48
C CYS A 53 2.89 14.66 33.25
N GLU A 54 4.01 14.63 33.97
CA GLU A 54 4.67 15.84 34.51
C GLU A 54 5.65 16.47 33.51
N LYS A 55 5.17 17.00 32.48
CA LYS A 55 5.67 17.08 31.12
C LYS A 55 6.62 18.24 30.92
N SER A 56 7.85 17.92 30.58
CA SER A 56 8.86 18.92 30.15
C SER A 56 8.36 19.70 28.90
N ALA A 57 8.86 20.93 28.72
CA ALA A 57 8.57 21.74 27.53
C ALA A 57 8.91 21.01 26.22
N ARG A 58 9.96 20.15 26.23
CA ARG A 58 10.35 19.30 25.11
C ARG A 58 9.28 18.26 24.77
N PHE A 59 8.65 17.65 25.77
CA PHE A 59 7.59 16.68 25.55
C PHE A 59 6.37 17.36 24.88
N ARG A 60 5.92 18.49 25.41
CA ARG A 60 4.80 19.25 24.84
C ARG A 60 5.05 19.67 23.39
N TYR A 61 6.27 20.07 23.09
CA TYR A 61 6.67 20.36 21.71
C TYR A 61 6.55 19.15 20.78
N LEU A 62 7.09 17.98 21.20
CA LEU A 62 7.01 16.75 20.41
C LEU A 62 5.57 16.24 20.25
N PHE A 63 4.76 16.34 21.30
CA PHE A 63 3.35 16.01 21.26
C PHE A 63 2.58 16.88 20.25
N ASN A 64 2.74 18.19 20.32
CA ASN A 64 2.08 19.11 19.38
C ASN A 64 2.54 18.86 17.93
N ARG A 65 3.81 18.53 17.71
CA ARG A 65 4.29 18.15 16.39
C ARG A 65 3.66 16.85 15.89
N LEU A 66 3.52 15.87 16.76
CA LEU A 66 2.86 14.61 16.43
C LEU A 66 1.39 14.87 16.05
N CYS A 67 0.66 15.60 16.88
CA CYS A 67 -0.73 15.97 16.61
C CYS A 67 -0.85 16.69 15.25
N ALA A 68 -0.06 17.72 15.02
CA ALA A 68 -0.13 18.51 13.78
C ALA A 68 0.20 17.66 12.53
N ALA A 69 1.11 16.69 12.64
CA ALA A 69 1.44 15.79 11.53
C ALA A 69 0.29 14.80 11.26
N VAL A 70 -0.30 14.21 12.29
CA VAL A 70 -1.46 13.30 12.13
C VAL A 70 -2.69 14.05 11.65
N GLU A 71 -2.97 15.26 12.19
CA GLU A 71 -4.07 16.12 11.74
C GLU A 71 -3.97 16.38 10.23
N ARG A 72 -2.79 16.77 9.74
CA ARG A 72 -2.58 17.02 8.29
C ARG A 72 -2.82 15.80 7.44
N ILE A 73 -2.31 14.63 7.86
CA ILE A 73 -2.52 13.38 7.12
C ILE A 73 -4.02 13.02 7.12
N MET A 74 -4.70 13.23 8.24
CA MET A 74 -6.13 12.98 8.36
C MET A 74 -6.98 13.94 7.53
N ASP A 75 -6.57 15.21 7.42
CA ASP A 75 -7.19 16.16 6.50
C ASP A 75 -7.12 15.66 5.05
N GLU A 76 -5.95 15.25 4.60
CA GLU A 76 -5.74 14.70 3.25
C GLU A 76 -6.55 13.42 2.99
N VAL A 77 -6.60 12.51 3.96
CA VAL A 77 -7.41 11.27 3.85
C VAL A 77 -8.91 11.60 3.84
N SER A 78 -9.32 12.58 4.64
CA SER A 78 -10.71 13.03 4.68
C SER A 78 -11.13 13.69 3.37
N GLU A 79 -10.30 14.58 2.80
CA GLU A 79 -10.55 15.22 1.52
C GLU A 79 -10.61 14.21 0.37
N GLU A 80 -9.71 13.20 0.36
CA GLU A 80 -9.75 12.10 -0.60
C GLU A 80 -11.07 11.33 -0.51
N LEU A 81 -11.46 10.90 0.69
CA LEU A 81 -12.68 10.09 0.87
C LEU A 81 -13.95 10.90 0.61
N GLN A 82 -13.97 12.21 0.89
CA GLN A 82 -15.08 13.09 0.53
C GLN A 82 -15.24 13.28 -0.98
N SER A 83 -14.17 13.10 -1.75
CA SER A 83 -14.17 13.14 -3.21
C SER A 83 -14.29 11.75 -3.86
N SER A 84 -14.72 10.74 -3.11
CA SER A 84 -14.77 9.33 -3.52
C SER A 84 -16.11 8.71 -3.15
N ASP A 85 -16.58 7.78 -3.96
CA ASP A 85 -17.71 6.89 -3.62
C ASP A 85 -17.22 5.62 -2.88
N PHE A 86 -15.90 5.41 -2.81
CA PHE A 86 -15.33 4.34 -2.01
C PHE A 86 -15.36 4.71 -0.53
N GLU A 87 -15.86 3.80 0.30
CA GLU A 87 -15.94 3.95 1.74
C GLU A 87 -15.00 2.96 2.46
N PRO A 88 -14.38 3.34 3.57
CA PRO A 88 -13.62 2.42 4.40
C PRO A 88 -14.51 1.31 4.98
N LEU A 89 -14.26 0.06 4.61
CA LEU A 89 -15.00 -1.11 5.08
C LEU A 89 -14.30 -1.78 6.26
N ALA A 90 -12.97 -1.91 6.22
CA ALA A 90 -12.19 -2.55 7.26
C ALA A 90 -10.87 -1.83 7.52
N PHE A 91 -10.41 -1.93 8.77
CA PHE A 91 -9.12 -1.43 9.25
C PHE A 91 -8.39 -2.55 9.96
N GLU A 92 -7.06 -2.62 9.78
CA GLU A 92 -6.21 -3.66 10.35
C GLU A 92 -6.76 -5.07 10.14
N LEU A 93 -7.26 -5.34 8.93
CA LEU A 93 -7.82 -6.63 8.57
C LEU A 93 -6.71 -7.69 8.54
N ALA A 94 -6.80 -8.66 9.46
CA ALA A 94 -5.79 -9.67 9.65
C ALA A 94 -6.13 -10.97 8.89
N PHE A 95 -5.08 -11.57 8.31
CA PHE A 95 -5.09 -12.90 7.72
C PHE A 95 -4.28 -13.83 8.63
N GLY A 96 -4.86 -14.91 9.11
CA GLY A 96 -4.18 -15.86 9.97
C GLY A 96 -5.12 -16.54 10.96
N ALA A 97 -4.55 -17.33 11.90
CA ALA A 97 -5.32 -18.14 12.82
C ALA A 97 -6.28 -17.32 13.71
N ASP A 98 -5.83 -16.11 14.11
CA ASP A 98 -6.62 -15.18 14.93
C ASP A 98 -7.18 -14.01 14.11
N GLY A 99 -7.11 -14.10 12.77
CA GLY A 99 -7.57 -13.06 11.86
C GLY A 99 -9.04 -13.22 11.47
N GLN A 100 -9.60 -12.17 10.88
CA GLN A 100 -10.95 -12.18 10.29
C GLN A 100 -11.01 -13.04 9.02
N LEU A 101 -9.86 -13.24 8.37
CA LEU A 101 -9.71 -14.12 7.21
C LEU A 101 -8.70 -15.23 7.51
N PRO A 102 -8.83 -16.42 6.88
CA PRO A 102 -7.87 -17.49 7.04
C PRO A 102 -6.48 -17.09 6.52
N ALA A 103 -5.45 -17.79 7.01
CA ALA A 103 -4.11 -17.66 6.43
C ALA A 103 -4.12 -18.16 4.98
N ILE A 104 -3.38 -17.46 4.12
CA ILE A 104 -3.19 -17.91 2.74
C ILE A 104 -2.34 -19.17 2.76
N THR A 105 -2.88 -20.26 2.26
CA THR A 105 -2.28 -21.59 2.40
C THR A 105 -1.76 -22.08 1.06
N ILE A 106 -0.44 -22.27 0.97
CA ILE A 106 0.24 -22.83 -0.18
C ILE A 106 0.61 -24.30 0.14
N ARG A 107 0.10 -25.23 -0.66
CA ARG A 107 0.33 -26.65 -0.48
C ARG A 107 1.27 -27.17 -1.56
N GLU A 108 2.35 -27.81 -1.10
CA GLU A 108 3.33 -28.50 -1.92
C GLU A 108 3.44 -29.96 -1.49
N GLU A 109 4.05 -30.81 -2.31
CA GLU A 109 4.25 -32.22 -1.99
C GLU A 109 5.02 -32.42 -0.68
N ASN A 110 5.98 -31.54 -0.40
CA ASN A 110 6.87 -31.64 0.76
C ASN A 110 6.34 -30.90 2.00
N GLY A 111 5.21 -30.19 1.91
CA GLY A 111 4.67 -29.48 3.06
C GLY A 111 3.67 -28.38 2.72
N THR A 112 3.35 -27.60 3.73
CA THR A 112 2.38 -26.52 3.62
C THR A 112 2.95 -25.22 4.21
N ALA A 113 3.01 -24.17 3.41
CA ALA A 113 3.31 -22.82 3.88
C ALA A 113 2.02 -22.05 4.18
N ARG A 114 2.07 -21.17 5.17
CA ARG A 114 0.99 -20.27 5.51
C ARG A 114 1.51 -18.85 5.52
N VAL A 115 0.92 -18.00 4.67
CA VAL A 115 1.21 -16.57 4.66
C VAL A 115 0.20 -15.89 5.55
N VAL A 116 0.69 -15.14 6.52
CA VAL A 116 -0.10 -14.34 7.45
C VAL A 116 0.25 -12.87 7.26
N GLY A 117 -0.68 -12.00 7.55
CA GLY A 117 -0.43 -10.58 7.40
C GLY A 117 -1.61 -9.74 7.85
N LYS A 118 -1.48 -8.44 7.63
CA LYS A 118 -2.50 -7.47 8.02
C LYS A 118 -2.53 -6.32 7.00
N VAL A 119 -3.75 -5.96 6.59
CA VAL A 119 -4.03 -4.84 5.70
C VAL A 119 -4.37 -3.62 6.55
N ASP A 120 -3.73 -2.49 6.30
CA ASP A 120 -4.00 -1.26 7.07
C ASP A 120 -5.45 -0.80 6.87
N ARG A 121 -5.94 -0.73 5.62
CA ARG A 121 -7.32 -0.33 5.28
C ARG A 121 -7.81 -1.01 4.00
N VAL A 122 -9.09 -1.38 4.00
CA VAL A 122 -9.83 -1.84 2.82
C VAL A 122 -10.99 -0.89 2.57
N ASP A 123 -11.05 -0.30 1.38
CA ASP A 123 -12.18 0.52 0.96
C ASP A 123 -12.98 -0.22 -0.11
N GLY A 124 -14.28 0.02 -0.15
CA GLY A 124 -15.20 -0.61 -1.10
C GLY A 124 -16.24 0.33 -1.68
N TRP A 125 -16.65 0.03 -2.88
CA TRP A 125 -17.73 0.68 -3.61
C TRP A 125 -18.69 -0.37 -4.17
N LEU A 126 -19.94 -0.36 -3.69
CA LEU A 126 -20.99 -1.27 -4.17
C LEU A 126 -21.66 -0.64 -5.39
N HIS A 127 -21.54 -1.29 -6.54
CA HIS A 127 -22.10 -0.84 -7.79
C HIS A 127 -22.60 -2.02 -8.63
N ASP A 128 -23.83 -1.95 -9.14
CA ASP A 128 -24.46 -2.98 -9.95
C ASP A 128 -24.37 -4.40 -9.35
N GLY A 129 -24.53 -4.50 -8.01
CA GLY A 129 -24.51 -5.76 -7.28
C GLY A 129 -23.11 -6.34 -7.04
N LYS A 130 -22.05 -5.67 -7.50
CA LYS A 130 -20.66 -6.04 -7.29
C LYS A 130 -20.00 -5.08 -6.32
N LEU A 131 -19.11 -5.61 -5.50
CA LEU A 131 -18.32 -4.84 -4.55
C LEU A 131 -16.90 -4.66 -5.09
N TYR A 132 -16.59 -3.45 -5.53
CA TYR A 132 -15.24 -3.08 -5.94
C TYR A 132 -14.39 -2.77 -4.71
N LEU A 133 -13.26 -3.47 -4.52
CA LEU A 133 -12.38 -3.30 -3.37
C LEU A 133 -11.03 -2.72 -3.77
N ARG A 134 -10.55 -1.75 -3.00
CA ARG A 134 -9.15 -1.31 -3.03
C ARG A 134 -8.48 -1.53 -1.68
N VAL A 135 -7.23 -1.94 -1.72
CA VAL A 135 -6.39 -2.12 -0.53
C VAL A 135 -5.50 -0.90 -0.38
N VAL A 136 -5.45 -0.34 0.82
CA VAL A 136 -4.67 0.85 1.14
C VAL A 136 -3.69 0.54 2.26
N ASP A 137 -2.43 0.93 2.06
CA ASP A 137 -1.36 0.83 3.05
C ASP A 137 -0.70 2.18 3.28
N TYR A 138 -0.49 2.53 4.54
CA TYR A 138 0.12 3.80 4.93
C TYR A 138 1.63 3.69 5.03
N LYS A 139 2.36 4.52 4.28
CA LYS A 139 3.82 4.49 4.23
C LYS A 139 4.43 5.77 4.81
N THR A 140 5.24 5.61 5.85
CA THR A 140 6.01 6.70 6.47
C THR A 140 7.28 7.05 5.69
N GLY A 141 7.76 6.13 4.84
CA GLY A 141 8.86 6.34 3.89
C GLY A 141 8.38 6.66 2.48
N LYS A 142 9.30 7.01 1.59
CA LYS A 142 9.02 7.05 0.15
C LYS A 142 8.93 5.61 -0.36
N LYS A 143 7.76 5.17 -0.71
CA LYS A 143 7.51 3.88 -1.38
C LYS A 143 6.81 4.18 -2.70
N SER A 144 7.35 3.65 -3.79
CA SER A 144 6.71 3.64 -5.10
C SER A 144 6.23 2.23 -5.41
N PHE A 145 5.16 2.14 -6.16
CA PHE A 145 4.77 0.90 -6.83
C PHE A 145 5.63 0.76 -8.08
N ASP A 146 6.32 -0.36 -8.24
CA ASP A 146 7.30 -0.53 -9.30
C ASP A 146 7.17 -1.92 -9.94
N LEU A 147 6.83 -1.92 -11.23
CA LEU A 147 6.71 -3.14 -12.02
C LEU A 147 8.02 -3.93 -12.11
N ALA A 148 9.17 -3.22 -12.08
CA ALA A 148 10.46 -3.88 -12.06
C ALA A 148 10.64 -4.70 -10.77
N GLU A 149 10.23 -4.20 -9.60
CA GLU A 149 10.25 -4.98 -8.36
C GLU A 149 9.32 -6.20 -8.43
N LEU A 150 8.12 -6.03 -8.97
CA LEU A 150 7.15 -7.14 -9.11
C LEU A 150 7.71 -8.29 -9.97
N ARG A 151 8.44 -7.96 -11.05
CA ARG A 151 9.09 -8.94 -11.90
C ARG A 151 10.07 -9.86 -11.16
N TYR A 152 10.67 -9.37 -10.07
CA TYR A 152 11.57 -10.13 -9.20
C TYR A 152 10.90 -10.68 -7.95
N GLY A 153 9.57 -10.75 -7.92
CA GLY A 153 8.82 -11.25 -6.77
C GLY A 153 8.84 -10.32 -5.56
N LEU A 154 9.22 -9.05 -5.74
CA LEU A 154 9.27 -8.06 -4.67
C LEU A 154 8.02 -7.17 -4.67
N GLY A 155 7.61 -6.68 -3.50
CA GLY A 155 6.49 -5.75 -3.39
C GLY A 155 5.10 -6.37 -3.64
N LEU A 156 4.97 -7.68 -3.64
CA LEU A 156 3.74 -8.43 -3.93
C LEU A 156 2.68 -8.33 -2.81
N GLN A 157 3.04 -7.91 -1.62
CA GLN A 157 2.20 -7.95 -0.43
C GLN A 157 0.78 -7.38 -0.63
N MET A 158 0.68 -6.21 -1.26
CA MET A 158 -0.60 -5.54 -1.46
C MET A 158 -1.48 -6.26 -2.49
N LEU A 159 -0.86 -6.77 -3.55
CA LEU A 159 -1.55 -7.57 -4.57
C LEU A 159 -2.05 -8.88 -3.98
N LEU A 160 -1.20 -9.55 -3.17
CA LEU A 160 -1.58 -10.77 -2.47
C LEU A 160 -2.82 -10.53 -1.58
N TYR A 161 -2.85 -9.43 -0.83
CA TYR A 161 -4.02 -9.09 -0.01
C TYR A 161 -5.26 -8.81 -0.87
N LEU A 162 -5.11 -8.07 -1.97
CA LEU A 162 -6.22 -7.75 -2.87
C LEU A 162 -6.84 -9.03 -3.47
N PHE A 163 -6.01 -9.94 -3.94
CA PHE A 163 -6.48 -11.19 -4.56
C PHE A 163 -7.05 -12.17 -3.54
N THR A 164 -6.49 -12.24 -2.34
CA THR A 164 -7.09 -13.03 -1.26
C THR A 164 -8.45 -12.49 -0.84
N LEU A 165 -8.61 -11.16 -0.78
CA LEU A 165 -9.93 -10.55 -0.53
C LEU A 165 -10.94 -10.87 -1.63
N LYS A 166 -10.51 -10.97 -2.88
CA LYS A 166 -11.37 -11.40 -3.98
C LYS A 166 -11.90 -12.82 -3.77
N GLU A 167 -11.05 -13.74 -3.34
CA GLU A 167 -11.41 -15.15 -3.17
C GLU A 167 -12.20 -15.40 -1.86
N GLU A 168 -11.76 -14.82 -0.74
CA GLU A 168 -12.21 -15.16 0.60
C GLU A 168 -13.09 -14.06 1.25
N GLY A 169 -13.09 -12.85 0.68
CA GLY A 169 -13.69 -11.67 1.33
C GLY A 169 -15.21 -11.61 1.30
N GLN A 170 -15.89 -12.37 0.46
CA GLN A 170 -17.36 -12.30 0.30
C GLN A 170 -18.12 -12.45 1.60
N VAL A 171 -17.67 -13.36 2.45
CA VAL A 171 -18.33 -13.62 3.75
C VAL A 171 -18.27 -12.41 4.67
N LEU A 172 -17.18 -11.63 4.61
CA LEU A 172 -17.01 -10.43 5.43
C LEU A 172 -17.80 -9.23 4.92
N PHE A 173 -18.04 -9.18 3.62
CA PHE A 173 -18.59 -7.99 2.95
C PHE A 173 -19.96 -8.25 2.31
N GLY A 174 -20.85 -8.92 3.04
CA GLY A 174 -22.26 -9.03 2.69
C GLY A 174 -22.59 -9.99 1.54
N GLY A 175 -21.67 -10.89 1.16
CA GLY A 175 -21.89 -11.92 0.15
C GLY A 175 -21.84 -11.42 -1.30
N HIS A 176 -21.47 -10.16 -1.54
CA HIS A 176 -21.34 -9.61 -2.88
C HIS A 176 -20.14 -10.20 -3.63
N GLU A 177 -20.26 -10.31 -4.96
CA GLU A 177 -19.12 -10.60 -5.83
C GLU A 177 -18.07 -9.49 -5.68
N ILE A 178 -16.83 -9.86 -5.33
CA ILE A 178 -15.74 -8.91 -5.14
C ILE A 178 -14.96 -8.72 -6.44
N VAL A 179 -14.80 -7.46 -6.84
CA VAL A 179 -13.97 -7.05 -7.98
C VAL A 179 -12.75 -6.29 -7.47
N PRO A 180 -11.52 -6.77 -7.76
CA PRO A 180 -10.31 -6.05 -7.45
C PRO A 180 -10.28 -4.70 -8.18
N ALA A 181 -10.23 -3.59 -7.44
CA ALA A 181 -10.18 -2.25 -8.02
C ALA A 181 -8.78 -1.61 -7.92
N GLY A 182 -7.93 -2.08 -7.02
CA GLY A 182 -6.55 -1.62 -6.97
C GLY A 182 -5.88 -1.70 -5.61
N VAL A 183 -4.62 -1.29 -5.62
CA VAL A 183 -3.78 -1.17 -4.44
C VAL A 183 -3.17 0.22 -4.39
N LEU A 184 -3.20 0.88 -3.22
CA LEU A 184 -2.70 2.24 -3.04
C LEU A 184 -1.79 2.34 -1.83
N TYR A 185 -0.61 2.91 -2.02
CA TYR A 185 0.27 3.37 -0.94
C TYR A 185 -0.04 4.84 -0.65
N THR A 186 -0.54 5.12 0.53
CA THR A 186 -0.83 6.48 0.98
C THR A 186 0.33 7.01 1.82
N PRO A 187 0.92 8.16 1.46
CA PRO A 187 1.97 8.77 2.28
C PRO A 187 1.44 9.14 3.67
N ALA A 188 2.03 8.53 4.71
CA ALA A 188 1.75 8.83 6.11
C ALA A 188 2.95 9.56 6.73
N ARG A 189 3.36 10.65 6.12
CA ARG A 189 4.52 11.45 6.50
C ARG A 189 4.28 12.92 6.24
N GLU A 190 4.95 13.76 6.98
CA GLU A 190 4.98 15.19 6.72
C GLU A 190 5.76 15.45 5.42
N PRO A 191 5.15 16.07 4.40
CA PRO A 191 5.84 16.38 3.16
C PRO A 191 6.89 17.47 3.40
N MET A 192 8.11 17.23 2.93
CA MET A 192 9.18 18.21 3.00
C MET A 192 9.45 18.76 1.60
N LEU A 193 9.11 20.04 1.39
CA LEU A 193 9.41 20.74 0.16
C LEU A 193 10.69 21.58 0.28
N ARG A 194 11.50 21.53 -0.76
CA ARG A 194 12.60 22.48 -0.97
C ARG A 194 12.09 23.56 -1.95
N CYS A 195 11.77 24.72 -1.44
CA CYS A 195 11.34 25.86 -2.25
C CYS A 195 12.15 27.12 -1.88
N ALA A 196 12.25 28.05 -2.81
CA ALA A 196 12.82 29.36 -2.55
C ALA A 196 11.88 30.16 -1.61
N ARG A 197 12.44 31.12 -0.87
CA ARG A 197 11.70 31.87 0.15
C ARG A 197 10.53 32.67 -0.41
N ASP A 198 10.62 33.05 -1.67
CA ASP A 198 9.67 33.85 -2.44
C ASP A 198 8.79 33.03 -3.39
N THR A 199 8.73 31.69 -3.18
CA THR A 199 7.88 30.83 -3.99
C THR A 199 6.40 31.15 -3.75
N GLU A 200 5.64 31.32 -4.82
CA GLU A 200 4.20 31.63 -4.76
C GLU A 200 3.42 30.51 -4.03
N PRO A 201 2.45 30.86 -3.17
CA PRO A 201 1.67 29.90 -2.39
C PRO A 201 1.02 28.80 -3.24
N GLU A 202 0.49 29.14 -4.41
CA GLU A 202 -0.12 28.17 -5.33
C GLU A 202 0.85 27.10 -5.85
N LYS A 203 2.11 27.50 -6.09
CA LYS A 203 3.16 26.56 -6.49
C LYS A 203 3.55 25.62 -5.35
N ILE A 204 3.55 26.13 -4.12
CA ILE A 204 3.80 25.34 -2.92
C ILE A 204 2.67 24.32 -2.73
N GLU A 205 1.42 24.74 -2.83
CA GLU A 205 0.26 23.84 -2.69
C GLU A 205 0.28 22.74 -3.76
N LYS A 206 0.54 23.10 -5.02
CA LYS A 206 0.66 22.13 -6.11
C LYS A 206 1.80 21.12 -5.88
N ALA A 207 2.92 21.57 -5.34
CA ALA A 207 4.05 20.71 -5.02
C ALA A 207 3.73 19.78 -3.83
N LEU A 208 2.99 20.27 -2.82
CA LEU A 208 2.50 19.47 -1.70
C LEU A 208 1.56 18.37 -2.18
N LYS A 209 0.57 18.70 -2.98
CA LYS A 209 -0.36 17.71 -3.58
C LYS A 209 0.38 16.64 -4.37
N LYS A 210 1.42 17.02 -5.11
CA LYS A 210 2.27 16.06 -5.85
C LYS A 210 3.05 15.11 -4.92
N GLU A 211 3.60 15.60 -3.80
CA GLU A 211 4.32 14.78 -2.81
C GLU A 211 3.40 13.84 -2.03
N LEU A 212 2.12 14.22 -1.89
CA LEU A 212 1.10 13.43 -1.19
C LEU A 212 0.30 12.51 -2.12
N ARG A 213 0.57 12.54 -3.43
CA ARG A 213 -0.07 11.66 -4.41
C ARG A 213 0.19 10.20 -4.03
N ARG A 214 -0.85 9.38 -4.15
CA ARG A 214 -0.75 7.94 -3.89
C ARG A 214 0.10 7.28 -4.96
N SER A 215 0.76 6.21 -4.60
CA SER A 215 1.44 5.30 -5.50
C SER A 215 0.71 3.96 -5.46
N GLY A 216 0.67 3.23 -6.55
CA GLY A 216 -0.06 1.97 -6.59
C GLY A 216 -0.42 1.56 -8.01
N MET A 217 -1.42 0.72 -8.14
CA MET A 217 -2.02 0.31 -9.41
C MET A 217 -3.54 0.26 -9.23
N VAL A 218 -4.27 0.79 -10.19
CA VAL A 218 -5.74 0.85 -10.17
C VAL A 218 -6.34 0.24 -11.42
N LEU A 219 -7.57 -0.25 -11.30
CA LEU A 219 -8.31 -0.85 -12.41
C LEU A 219 -8.56 0.20 -13.50
N GLU A 220 -8.25 -0.15 -14.74
CA GLU A 220 -8.50 0.66 -15.92
C GLU A 220 -9.98 0.56 -16.33
N ASP A 221 -10.82 1.20 -15.54
CA ASP A 221 -12.26 1.33 -15.77
C ASP A 221 -12.69 2.76 -15.44
N PRO A 222 -13.23 3.54 -16.41
CA PRO A 222 -13.61 4.93 -16.18
C PRO A 222 -14.60 5.12 -15.03
N ALA A 223 -15.57 4.22 -14.85
CA ALA A 223 -16.57 4.33 -13.79
C ALA A 223 -15.91 4.09 -12.41
N VAL A 224 -15.00 3.11 -12.33
CA VAL A 224 -14.26 2.80 -11.11
C VAL A 224 -13.29 3.92 -10.75
N LEU A 225 -12.58 4.47 -11.73
CA LEU A 225 -11.68 5.61 -11.53
C LEU A 225 -12.43 6.84 -11.01
N GLN A 226 -13.59 7.15 -11.60
CA GLN A 226 -14.43 8.26 -11.18
C GLN A 226 -15.06 8.03 -9.81
N ALA A 227 -15.41 6.79 -9.47
CA ALA A 227 -15.86 6.43 -8.11
C ALA A 227 -14.73 6.53 -7.08
N MET A 228 -13.48 6.21 -7.46
CA MET A 228 -12.32 6.36 -6.58
C MET A 228 -11.98 7.82 -6.29
N GLU A 229 -12.13 8.69 -7.29
CA GLU A 229 -11.87 10.13 -7.19
C GLU A 229 -12.75 10.83 -8.23
N HIS A 230 -13.72 11.64 -7.78
CA HIS A 230 -14.72 12.26 -8.65
C HIS A 230 -14.11 13.08 -9.81
N SER A 231 -12.92 13.65 -9.59
CA SER A 231 -12.17 14.39 -10.62
C SER A 231 -11.16 13.56 -11.42
N ALA A 232 -11.15 12.23 -11.29
CA ALA A 232 -10.12 11.36 -11.85
C ALA A 232 -9.93 11.49 -13.36
N LEU A 233 -11.02 11.68 -14.10
CA LEU A 233 -11.01 11.78 -15.55
C LEU A 233 -10.74 13.20 -16.10
N GLU A 234 -10.63 14.18 -15.22
CA GLU A 234 -10.38 15.60 -15.57
C GLU A 234 -9.06 16.09 -15.00
N SER A 235 -8.91 16.01 -13.67
CA SER A 235 -7.76 16.53 -12.94
C SER A 235 -7.47 15.65 -11.71
N PRO A 236 -6.89 14.45 -11.88
CA PRO A 236 -6.60 13.56 -10.77
C PRO A 236 -5.58 14.14 -9.79
N CYS A 237 -5.94 14.17 -8.51
CA CYS A 237 -5.11 14.66 -7.41
C CYS A 237 -4.46 13.53 -6.63
N TYR A 238 -5.22 12.47 -6.34
CA TYR A 238 -4.83 11.38 -5.44
C TYR A 238 -4.36 10.14 -6.18
N LEU A 239 -5.06 9.73 -7.25
CA LEU A 239 -4.75 8.51 -7.98
C LEU A 239 -3.42 8.58 -8.75
N PRO A 240 -2.70 7.45 -8.92
CA PRO A 240 -1.44 7.39 -9.66
C PRO A 240 -1.65 7.41 -11.20
N ILE A 241 -2.50 8.30 -11.67
CA ILE A 241 -2.89 8.45 -13.08
C ILE A 241 -2.72 9.89 -13.55
N ALA A 242 -2.73 10.10 -14.84
CA ALA A 242 -2.72 11.41 -15.48
C ALA A 242 -3.65 11.41 -16.68
N VAL A 243 -4.28 12.55 -16.93
CA VAL A 243 -5.14 12.77 -18.11
C VAL A 243 -4.35 13.60 -19.11
N LYS A 244 -4.21 13.09 -20.35
CA LYS A 244 -3.58 13.81 -21.46
C LYS A 244 -4.54 14.84 -22.05
N ARG A 245 -4.00 15.73 -22.89
CA ARG A 245 -4.80 16.78 -23.58
C ARG A 245 -5.89 16.22 -24.49
N ASP A 246 -5.72 15.02 -24.99
CA ASP A 246 -6.68 14.28 -25.82
C ASP A 246 -7.74 13.51 -24.99
N GLY A 247 -7.69 13.62 -23.65
CA GLY A 247 -8.59 12.93 -22.73
C GLY A 247 -8.14 11.51 -22.37
N ALA A 248 -7.05 10.99 -22.95
CA ALA A 248 -6.57 9.66 -22.61
C ALA A 248 -6.02 9.60 -21.20
N VAL A 249 -6.47 8.62 -20.42
CA VAL A 249 -5.97 8.35 -19.08
C VAL A 249 -4.73 7.48 -19.18
N THR A 250 -3.70 7.84 -18.45
CA THR A 250 -2.41 7.14 -18.41
C THR A 250 -1.90 7.06 -16.98
N GLY A 251 -0.95 6.19 -16.73
CA GLY A 251 -0.35 6.02 -15.39
C GLY A 251 -0.28 4.57 -14.97
N SER A 252 -0.42 4.31 -13.68
CA SER A 252 -0.36 2.97 -13.13
C SER A 252 -1.73 2.29 -13.18
N LEU A 253 -2.08 1.84 -14.38
CA LEU A 253 -3.37 1.22 -14.71
C LEU A 253 -3.17 -0.26 -15.05
N ALA A 254 -4.16 -1.08 -14.72
CA ALA A 254 -4.27 -2.45 -15.20
C ALA A 254 -5.71 -2.77 -15.59
N SER A 255 -5.91 -3.43 -16.72
CA SER A 255 -7.21 -3.96 -17.10
C SER A 255 -7.63 -5.09 -16.16
N ALA A 256 -8.92 -5.47 -16.17
CA ALA A 256 -9.40 -6.60 -15.39
C ALA A 256 -8.69 -7.91 -15.78
N GLU A 257 -8.37 -8.08 -17.07
CA GLU A 257 -7.58 -9.21 -17.57
C GLU A 257 -6.16 -9.20 -17.01
N GLN A 258 -5.48 -8.05 -17.04
CA GLN A 258 -4.15 -7.86 -16.48
C GLN A 258 -4.11 -8.13 -14.98
N LEU A 259 -5.12 -7.68 -14.20
CA LEU A 259 -5.24 -8.03 -12.79
C LEU A 259 -5.41 -9.54 -12.59
N GLY A 260 -6.17 -10.22 -13.45
CA GLY A 260 -6.27 -11.68 -13.45
C GLY A 260 -4.93 -12.37 -13.70
N LYS A 261 -4.15 -11.88 -14.67
CA LYS A 261 -2.78 -12.37 -14.96
C LYS A 261 -1.84 -12.13 -13.78
N LEU A 262 -1.92 -10.98 -13.12
CA LEU A 262 -1.16 -10.70 -11.90
C LEU A 262 -1.52 -11.65 -10.75
N SER A 263 -2.79 -12.00 -10.60
CA SER A 263 -3.23 -12.94 -9.58
C SER A 263 -2.57 -14.31 -9.76
N LYS A 264 -2.56 -14.84 -11.00
CA LYS A 264 -1.88 -16.09 -11.32
C LYS A 264 -0.36 -15.99 -11.08
N TYR A 265 0.24 -14.87 -11.46
CA TYR A 265 1.66 -14.63 -11.25
C TYR A 265 2.04 -14.59 -9.76
N VAL A 266 1.25 -13.91 -8.94
CA VAL A 266 1.47 -13.86 -7.48
C VAL A 266 1.40 -15.27 -6.88
N ASP A 267 0.41 -16.06 -7.29
CA ASP A 267 0.27 -17.44 -6.87
C ASP A 267 1.48 -18.29 -7.29
N HIS A 268 1.93 -18.18 -8.54
CA HIS A 268 3.13 -18.85 -9.05
C HIS A 268 4.37 -18.53 -8.20
N ILE A 269 4.63 -17.25 -7.94
CA ILE A 269 5.79 -16.84 -7.11
C ILE A 269 5.70 -17.38 -5.68
N LEU A 270 4.51 -17.44 -5.09
CA LEU A 270 4.34 -18.03 -3.76
C LEU A 270 4.64 -19.53 -3.74
N HIS A 271 4.27 -20.25 -4.79
CA HIS A 271 4.62 -21.65 -4.96
C HIS A 271 6.12 -21.84 -5.13
N GLU A 272 6.79 -21.05 -6.00
CA GLU A 272 8.24 -21.09 -6.17
C GLU A 272 8.96 -20.84 -4.84
N ILE A 273 8.62 -19.76 -4.12
CA ILE A 273 9.23 -19.45 -2.81
C ILE A 273 9.03 -20.61 -1.83
N THR A 274 7.85 -21.21 -1.82
CA THR A 274 7.54 -22.31 -0.91
C THR A 274 8.38 -23.55 -1.25
N GLN A 275 8.53 -23.88 -2.52
CA GLN A 275 9.36 -24.98 -3.00
C GLN A 275 10.83 -24.77 -2.64
N GLU A 276 11.39 -23.57 -2.89
CA GLU A 276 12.77 -23.22 -2.53
C GLU A 276 13.02 -23.34 -1.02
N VAL A 277 12.07 -22.88 -0.20
CA VAL A 277 12.16 -23.00 1.28
C VAL A 277 12.18 -24.48 1.69
N PHE A 278 11.30 -25.32 1.13
CA PHE A 278 11.27 -26.75 1.46
C PHE A 278 12.45 -27.54 0.85
N ALA A 279 13.02 -27.08 -0.26
CA ALA A 279 14.26 -27.61 -0.81
C ALA A 279 15.49 -27.25 0.05
N GLY A 280 15.36 -26.33 1.00
CA GLY A 280 16.45 -25.89 1.85
C GLY A 280 17.45 -24.99 1.12
N ASN A 281 17.01 -24.27 0.09
CA ASN A 281 17.84 -23.29 -0.59
C ASN A 281 18.19 -22.13 0.35
N ILE A 282 19.48 -21.90 0.56
CA ILE A 282 20.06 -20.85 1.40
C ILE A 282 21.08 -20.00 0.66
N ASP A 283 21.07 -20.03 -0.68
CA ASP A 283 22.00 -19.26 -1.50
C ASP A 283 21.89 -17.75 -1.20
N ALA A 284 23.05 -17.10 -1.18
CA ALA A 284 23.14 -15.67 -0.91
C ALA A 284 23.22 -14.88 -2.23
N ASP A 285 22.03 -14.59 -2.79
CA ASP A 285 21.81 -13.83 -4.03
C ASP A 285 20.84 -12.65 -3.82
N PRO A 286 21.21 -11.67 -2.97
CA PRO A 286 20.34 -10.58 -2.60
C PRO A 286 20.08 -9.62 -3.77
N TYR A 287 18.83 -9.13 -3.87
CA TYR A 287 18.47 -8.10 -4.84
C TYR A 287 19.00 -6.72 -4.49
N ALA A 288 19.38 -5.95 -5.51
CA ALA A 288 19.83 -4.56 -5.39
C ALA A 288 19.37 -3.70 -6.57
N ARG A 289 19.08 -2.42 -6.32
CA ARG A 289 18.98 -1.39 -7.36
C ARG A 289 20.34 -0.78 -7.67
N THR A 290 21.10 -0.54 -6.62
CA THR A 290 22.49 -0.11 -6.64
C THR A 290 23.23 -0.80 -5.50
N PRO A 291 24.57 -0.81 -5.48
CA PRO A 291 25.33 -1.39 -4.36
C PRO A 291 24.95 -0.82 -2.99
N GLN A 292 24.48 0.44 -2.93
CA GLN A 292 24.05 1.11 -1.71
C GLN A 292 22.56 0.92 -1.40
N GLN A 293 21.79 0.37 -2.33
CA GLN A 293 20.36 0.11 -2.21
C GLN A 293 20.09 -1.38 -2.47
N SER A 294 20.50 -2.20 -1.55
CA SER A 294 20.35 -3.65 -1.60
C SER A 294 19.58 -4.18 -0.41
N ALA A 295 19.13 -5.42 -0.51
CA ALA A 295 18.54 -6.17 0.60
C ALA A 295 19.47 -6.21 1.82
N CYS A 296 20.79 -6.17 1.61
CA CYS A 296 21.80 -6.21 2.67
C CYS A 296 21.91 -4.91 3.49
N THR A 297 21.46 -3.76 2.96
CA THR A 297 21.67 -2.44 3.59
C THR A 297 21.11 -2.35 5.01
N TYR A 298 20.01 -3.04 5.29
CA TYR A 298 19.35 -3.06 6.60
C TYR A 298 19.09 -4.49 7.10
N CYS A 299 19.87 -5.46 6.61
CA CYS A 299 19.72 -6.85 6.97
C CYS A 299 20.25 -7.10 8.39
N GLU A 300 19.42 -7.64 9.25
CA GLU A 300 19.80 -7.99 10.64
C GLU A 300 20.77 -9.19 10.71
N PHE A 301 20.84 -9.98 9.64
CA PHE A 301 21.69 -11.16 9.52
C PHE A 301 23.03 -10.90 8.82
N ALA A 302 23.32 -9.65 8.42
CA ALA A 302 24.53 -9.31 7.66
C ALA A 302 25.84 -9.79 8.36
N SER A 303 25.89 -9.72 9.70
CA SER A 303 27.03 -10.15 10.50
C SER A 303 27.21 -11.69 10.55
N ALA A 304 26.17 -12.46 10.28
CA ALA A 304 26.22 -13.92 10.24
C ALA A 304 26.34 -14.44 8.80
N CYS A 305 25.73 -13.75 7.85
CA CYS A 305 25.73 -14.13 6.44
C CYS A 305 27.10 -13.92 5.78
N HIS A 306 27.79 -12.82 6.11
CA HIS A 306 29.08 -12.43 5.52
C HIS A 306 29.08 -12.37 3.99
N PHE A 307 27.91 -12.04 3.38
CA PHE A 307 27.79 -11.93 1.93
C PHE A 307 28.85 -11.01 1.33
N GLU A 308 29.55 -11.52 0.32
CA GLU A 308 30.53 -10.77 -0.47
C GLU A 308 30.34 -11.05 -1.96
N ASN A 309 29.81 -10.05 -2.69
CA ASN A 309 29.47 -10.20 -4.10
C ASN A 309 30.67 -10.66 -4.93
N GLY A 310 30.50 -11.80 -5.61
CA GLY A 310 31.53 -12.42 -6.44
C GLY A 310 32.49 -13.35 -5.69
N CYS A 311 32.29 -13.56 -4.39
CA CYS A 311 33.03 -14.53 -3.60
C CYS A 311 32.28 -15.85 -3.54
N GLY A 312 32.91 -16.97 -3.97
CA GLY A 312 32.26 -18.27 -4.05
C GLY A 312 31.02 -18.25 -4.95
N SER A 313 29.86 -18.66 -4.39
CA SER A 313 28.54 -18.62 -5.05
C SER A 313 27.80 -17.31 -4.85
N ASP A 314 28.27 -16.42 -4.00
CA ASP A 314 27.60 -15.15 -3.68
C ASP A 314 27.43 -14.26 -4.90
N ARG A 315 26.21 -13.86 -5.22
CA ARG A 315 25.89 -13.00 -6.36
C ARG A 315 24.89 -11.94 -5.95
N MET A 316 25.15 -10.70 -6.40
CA MET A 316 24.19 -9.59 -6.27
C MET A 316 23.31 -9.56 -7.52
N GLU A 317 22.01 -9.74 -7.32
CA GLU A 317 21.02 -9.64 -8.39
C GLU A 317 20.54 -8.19 -8.58
N TYR A 318 20.89 -7.58 -9.72
CA TYR A 318 20.50 -6.20 -9.99
C TYR A 318 19.15 -6.11 -10.66
N ILE A 319 18.22 -5.41 -10.01
CA ILE A 319 16.88 -5.11 -10.54
C ILE A 319 17.01 -4.20 -11.75
N LYS A 320 16.64 -4.71 -12.92
CA LYS A 320 16.64 -3.96 -14.18
C LYS A 320 15.34 -3.18 -14.33
N ALA A 321 15.43 -1.93 -14.77
CA ALA A 321 14.26 -1.15 -15.15
C ALA A 321 13.45 -1.94 -16.20
N THR A 322 12.14 -1.99 -16.01
CA THR A 322 11.23 -2.75 -16.88
C THR A 322 10.18 -1.80 -17.41
N LYS A 323 9.97 -1.76 -18.72
CA LYS A 323 8.87 -1.01 -19.34
C LYS A 323 7.55 -1.75 -19.14
N ASN A 324 6.45 -1.01 -19.24
CA ASN A 324 5.12 -1.58 -19.04
C ASN A 324 4.85 -2.78 -19.96
N ASP A 325 5.12 -2.64 -21.26
CA ASP A 325 4.87 -3.70 -22.24
C ASP A 325 5.76 -4.93 -22.01
N GLU A 326 7.04 -4.72 -21.66
CA GLU A 326 7.98 -5.78 -21.32
C GLU A 326 7.56 -6.53 -20.05
N PHE A 327 6.96 -5.83 -19.09
CA PHE A 327 6.44 -6.44 -17.88
C PHE A 327 5.27 -7.37 -18.18
N TRP A 328 4.27 -6.91 -18.95
CA TRP A 328 3.11 -7.72 -19.27
C TRP A 328 3.47 -8.93 -20.15
N GLN A 329 4.39 -8.76 -21.11
CA GLN A 329 4.93 -9.88 -21.89
C GLN A 329 5.60 -10.92 -20.97
N TYR A 330 6.41 -10.49 -20.01
CA TYR A 330 7.02 -11.40 -19.02
C TYR A 330 5.97 -12.14 -18.19
N ILE A 331 4.91 -11.47 -17.74
CA ILE A 331 3.81 -12.11 -17.03
C ILE A 331 3.11 -13.17 -17.88
N ASP A 332 2.87 -12.90 -19.16
CA ASP A 332 2.28 -13.84 -20.09
C ASP A 332 3.18 -15.08 -20.29
N GLU A 333 4.49 -14.88 -20.42
CA GLU A 333 5.47 -15.98 -20.53
C GLU A 333 5.47 -16.87 -19.28
N VAL A 334 5.51 -16.27 -18.07
CA VAL A 334 5.49 -17.00 -16.80
C VAL A 334 4.19 -17.79 -16.61
N ASN A 335 3.07 -17.19 -16.96
CA ASN A 335 1.76 -17.83 -16.85
C ASN A 335 1.51 -18.90 -17.93
N GLY A 336 2.43 -19.10 -18.90
CA GLY A 336 2.28 -20.03 -20.01
C GLY A 336 1.29 -19.56 -21.10
N GLU A 337 0.95 -18.28 -21.12
CA GLU A 337 0.00 -17.67 -22.07
C GLU A 337 0.69 -17.14 -23.35
N GLY A 338 2.05 -17.06 -23.36
CA GLY A 338 2.84 -16.52 -24.49
C GLY A 338 3.04 -17.45 -25.68
N ALA A 339 2.50 -18.65 -25.68
CA ALA A 339 2.79 -19.67 -26.72
C ALA A 339 1.74 -19.75 -27.85
N HIS A 340 0.69 -18.92 -27.87
CA HIS A 340 -0.45 -19.09 -28.80
C HIS A 340 -0.60 -18.06 -29.91
N GLU A 341 0.28 -17.06 -30.07
CA GLU A 341 0.13 -16.04 -31.14
C GLU A 341 1.11 -16.17 -32.32
N ASN A 342 1.88 -17.28 -32.46
CA ASN A 342 2.70 -17.54 -33.66
C ASN A 342 2.36 -18.91 -34.26
N GLY A 343 1.12 -19.06 -34.71
CA GLY A 343 0.66 -20.19 -35.49
C GLY A 343 -0.11 -19.72 -36.75
#